data_bbc82463814848975dc2e0aa0f516ed1
#
_entry.id   bbc82463814848975dc2e0aa0f516ed1
#
_cell.length_a   1.000
_cell.length_b   1.000
_cell.length_c   1.000
_cell.angle_alpha   90.00
_cell.angle_beta   90.00
_cell.angle_gamma   90.00
#
_symmetry.space_group_name_H-M   'P 1'
#
loop_
_entity.id
_entity.type
_entity.pdbx_description
1 polymer ?
#
loop_
_entity_poly.entity_id
_entity_poly.type
_entity_poly.pdbx_seq_one_letter_code
_entity_poly.pdbx_strand_id
1 'polypeptide(L)'
;MKNISRRSFLKTGAVAAAGLTIVPGSVLGKSFGYTAPSDKLNIAGIGVGGMGRRNLANMNTENIVALCDVNWHYADKTFKDYPKAKRFKDWRVMFDEMGKSIDAIMVATPDHTHAGVTAHAITLGKHCYTQKPLTHSVYESRLLTKLAKKYKVATQMGNQGNSFDWCRQIAEWIQSGVIGDVYEVHCWTDRPIWPQGLMKPNDTPKCPKTLDWDLWIGPAQKRPYNPVYTPWNWRGWWDFGTGALGDMACHIMDPLYWALDLKYPTSVIGSSTLSNLYSPPHAQIVTYTFPARPPKGNVKMPEVKVYWYDGGLMPPRPEELKDGQMMGDENGGIIFIGTKGKIMTGCYGMNPTLLPVSDMEHFNQPKPTIPRVKGGNGDIWSTNAHEQDWIRACKESPENRTEASSNFQFSGPFNEMVVMGVLAVRLSGLQGLHRELQWDGENMRFTNISPNDKIKIVTVDDFKVIDGDPRFDRRFAEFNAAEMANEWIKHTYNNGFSLPDMPR
;
A
#
# COMPACT_ATOMS: atom_id res chain seq x y z
N MET A 1 24.87 74.26 12.82
CA MET A 1 24.19 73.08 12.31
C MET A 1 24.27 73.11 10.82
N LYS A 2 25.05 72.13 10.19
CA LYS A 2 25.20 72.07 8.73
C LYS A 2 23.98 71.39 8.15
N ASN A 3 23.26 72.08 7.26
CA ASN A 3 22.12 71.54 6.53
C ASN A 3 22.55 70.38 5.61
N ILE A 4 22.08 69.16 5.94
CA ILE A 4 22.23 68.00 5.10
C ILE A 4 21.20 68.11 3.97
N SER A 5 21.66 68.20 2.74
CA SER A 5 20.79 68.29 1.57
C SER A 5 20.01 66.97 1.34
N ARG A 6 18.77 67.08 0.82
CA ARG A 6 17.97 65.88 0.42
C ARG A 6 18.70 64.89 -0.46
N ARG A 7 19.63 65.36 -1.28
CA ARG A 7 20.47 64.55 -2.15
C ARG A 7 21.53 63.74 -1.39
N SER A 8 22.06 64.29 -0.25
CA SER A 8 22.99 63.57 0.62
C SER A 8 22.30 62.50 1.41
N PHE A 9 21.05 62.77 1.89
CA PHE A 9 20.24 61.79 2.58
C PHE A 9 19.84 60.61 1.71
N LEU A 10 19.49 60.85 0.41
CA LEU A 10 19.16 59.79 -0.53
C LEU A 10 20.36 58.96 -0.90
N LYS A 11 21.58 59.55 -1.01
CA LYS A 11 22.79 58.76 -1.25
C LYS A 11 23.15 57.86 -0.07
N THR A 12 22.98 58.34 1.16
CA THR A 12 23.24 57.54 2.37
C THR A 12 22.19 56.46 2.57
N GLY A 13 20.94 56.73 2.22
CA GLY A 13 19.86 55.75 2.22
C GLY A 13 20.03 54.64 1.16
N ALA A 14 20.54 54.99 -0.04
CA ALA A 14 20.79 54.03 -1.09
C ALA A 14 21.99 53.10 -0.76
N VAL A 15 23.00 53.58 -0.07
CA VAL A 15 24.14 52.75 0.39
C VAL A 15 23.71 51.82 1.55
N ALA A 16 22.81 52.28 2.42
CA ALA A 16 22.27 51.44 3.48
C ALA A 16 21.30 50.37 2.94
N ALA A 17 20.57 50.66 1.84
CA ALA A 17 19.70 49.68 1.19
C ALA A 17 20.48 48.63 0.35
N ALA A 18 21.67 48.97 -0.14
CA ALA A 18 22.56 48.03 -0.86
C ALA A 18 23.27 47.03 0.09
N GLY A 19 23.24 47.24 1.40
CA GLY A 19 23.82 46.36 2.41
C GLY A 19 22.87 45.34 3.00
N LEU A 20 21.56 45.43 2.73
CA LEU A 20 20.56 44.40 3.07
C LEU A 20 20.45 43.41 1.90
N THR A 21 21.47 42.56 1.72
CA THR A 21 21.31 41.33 0.97
C THR A 21 20.39 40.43 1.79
N ILE A 22 19.13 40.36 1.42
CA ILE A 22 18.24 39.31 1.92
C ILE A 22 18.82 38.01 1.36
N VAL A 23 19.71 37.36 2.12
CA VAL A 23 20.19 36.05 1.84
C VAL A 23 19.01 35.11 2.07
N PRO A 24 18.48 34.39 1.06
CA PRO A 24 17.41 33.43 1.28
C PRO A 24 17.79 32.49 2.42
N GLY A 25 16.87 32.21 3.35
CA GLY A 25 17.12 31.34 4.51
C GLY A 25 17.71 29.98 4.12
N SER A 26 17.41 29.49 2.91
CA SER A 26 18.01 28.32 2.28
C SER A 26 19.54 28.40 2.08
N VAL A 27 20.08 29.60 1.85
CA VAL A 27 21.53 29.80 1.69
C VAL A 27 22.24 29.84 3.04
N LEU A 28 21.63 30.47 4.03
CA LEU A 28 22.19 30.53 5.40
C LEU A 28 22.14 29.17 6.10
N GLY A 29 21.03 28.40 5.93
CA GLY A 29 20.89 27.06 6.50
C GLY A 29 21.89 26.07 5.91
N LYS A 30 22.09 26.07 4.60
CA LYS A 30 23.02 25.17 3.90
C LYS A 30 24.48 25.37 4.29
N SER A 31 24.91 26.61 4.54
CA SER A 31 26.30 26.91 4.95
C SER A 31 26.64 26.43 6.36
N PHE A 32 25.63 26.21 7.22
CA PHE A 32 25.82 25.75 8.59
C PHE A 32 25.28 24.31 8.84
N GLY A 33 24.90 23.58 7.78
CA GLY A 33 24.33 22.25 7.89
C GLY A 33 22.93 22.22 8.55
N TYR A 34 22.27 23.37 8.61
CA TYR A 34 20.94 23.56 9.23
C TYR A 34 19.90 23.87 8.16
N THR A 35 18.77 23.16 8.18
CA THR A 35 17.63 23.45 7.30
C THR A 35 16.73 24.47 7.98
N ALA A 36 16.51 25.62 7.37
CA ALA A 36 15.61 26.63 7.91
C ALA A 36 14.19 26.08 8.05
N PRO A 37 13.43 26.47 9.10
CA PRO A 37 12.04 26.02 9.26
C PRO A 37 11.15 26.33 8.06
N SER A 38 11.42 27.39 7.30
CA SER A 38 10.74 27.77 6.06
C SER A 38 11.01 26.81 4.89
N ASP A 39 12.09 26.03 4.95
CA ASP A 39 12.49 25.07 3.90
C ASP A 39 11.97 23.64 4.20
N LYS A 40 11.27 23.47 5.32
CA LYS A 40 10.65 22.23 5.73
C LYS A 40 9.21 22.15 5.25
N LEU A 41 8.78 20.94 4.87
CA LEU A 41 7.39 20.68 4.59
C LEU A 41 6.56 20.71 5.89
N ASN A 42 5.37 21.25 5.82
CA ASN A 42 4.37 21.14 6.87
C ASN A 42 3.52 19.88 6.62
N ILE A 43 3.78 18.83 7.38
CA ILE A 43 3.13 17.53 7.22
C ILE A 43 2.00 17.36 8.22
N ALA A 44 0.83 16.89 7.75
CA ALA A 44 -0.25 16.43 8.61
C ALA A 44 -0.32 14.89 8.58
N GLY A 45 -0.43 14.26 9.76
CA GLY A 45 -0.64 12.83 9.91
C GLY A 45 -2.12 12.50 10.11
N ILE A 46 -2.65 11.51 9.38
CA ILE A 46 -4.01 10.98 9.51
C ILE A 46 -3.93 9.47 9.78
N GLY A 47 -4.50 9.01 10.91
CA GLY A 47 -4.27 7.66 11.43
C GLY A 47 -2.89 7.57 12.07
N VAL A 48 -2.72 8.19 13.23
CA VAL A 48 -1.40 8.44 13.82
C VAL A 48 -1.02 7.49 14.96
N GLY A 49 -1.85 6.47 15.22
CA GLY A 49 -1.48 5.32 16.03
C GLY A 49 -0.58 4.33 15.26
N GLY A 50 -0.08 3.28 15.89
CA GLY A 50 0.62 2.17 15.23
C GLY A 50 1.66 2.57 14.20
N MET A 51 1.45 2.13 12.94
CA MET A 51 2.35 2.43 11.82
C MET A 51 2.44 3.93 11.51
N GLY A 52 1.35 4.68 11.66
CA GLY A 52 1.36 6.13 11.44
C GLY A 52 2.35 6.85 12.36
N ARG A 53 2.45 6.44 13.64
CA ARG A 53 3.47 6.99 14.56
C ARG A 53 4.89 6.74 14.06
N ARG A 54 5.17 5.53 13.54
CA ARG A 54 6.47 5.18 12.98
C ARG A 54 6.79 6.00 11.73
N ASN A 55 5.85 6.11 10.79
CA ASN A 55 6.07 6.92 9.59
C ASN A 55 6.35 8.40 9.95
N LEU A 56 5.61 8.99 10.88
CA LEU A 56 5.87 10.36 11.33
C LEU A 56 7.25 10.49 11.98
N ALA A 57 7.70 9.50 12.77
CA ALA A 57 9.05 9.50 13.33
C ALA A 57 10.14 9.46 12.22
N ASN A 58 9.90 8.74 11.12
CA ASN A 58 10.79 8.70 9.96
C ASN A 58 10.75 10.00 9.11
N MET A 59 9.72 10.84 9.31
CA MET A 59 9.55 12.15 8.66
C MET A 59 9.99 13.33 9.57
N ASN A 60 10.73 13.08 10.65
CA ASN A 60 11.15 14.08 11.65
C ASN A 60 12.10 15.17 11.12
N THR A 61 12.55 15.05 9.89
CA THR A 61 13.28 16.12 9.19
C THR A 61 12.39 17.31 8.85
N GLU A 62 11.08 17.12 8.84
CA GLU A 62 10.06 18.09 8.44
C GLU A 62 9.26 18.61 9.65
N ASN A 63 8.33 19.53 9.43
CA ASN A 63 7.43 20.03 10.47
C ASN A 63 6.18 19.16 10.54
N ILE A 64 5.89 18.55 11.67
CA ILE A 64 4.62 17.87 11.90
C ILE A 64 3.67 18.88 12.53
N VAL A 65 2.69 19.38 11.74
CA VAL A 65 1.85 20.52 12.12
C VAL A 65 0.44 20.14 12.57
N ALA A 66 -0.07 18.99 12.13
CA ALA A 66 -1.39 18.50 12.50
C ALA A 66 -1.40 16.97 12.64
N LEU A 67 -2.23 16.48 13.56
CA LEU A 67 -2.45 15.07 13.82
C LEU A 67 -3.95 14.80 13.89
N CYS A 68 -4.42 13.84 13.08
CA CYS A 68 -5.81 13.42 13.02
C CYS A 68 -5.94 11.93 13.34
N ASP A 69 -6.74 11.58 14.33
CA ASP A 69 -7.09 10.21 14.68
C ASP A 69 -8.44 10.15 15.37
N VAL A 70 -9.26 9.19 15.00
CA VAL A 70 -10.59 8.97 15.58
C VAL A 70 -10.53 8.26 16.92
N ASN A 71 -9.41 7.59 17.24
CA ASN A 71 -9.16 6.90 18.51
C ASN A 71 -8.03 7.57 19.29
N TRP A 72 -8.37 8.54 20.10
CA TRP A 72 -7.40 9.32 20.84
C TRP A 72 -6.62 8.55 21.90
N HIS A 73 -7.16 7.45 22.39
CA HIS A 73 -6.41 6.54 23.27
C HIS A 73 -5.29 5.83 22.50
N TYR A 74 -5.59 5.33 21.30
CA TYR A 74 -4.60 4.65 20.45
C TYR A 74 -3.51 5.61 19.93
N ALA A 75 -3.87 6.86 19.68
CA ALA A 75 -2.98 7.92 19.20
C ALA A 75 -2.20 8.66 20.32
N ASP A 76 -2.47 8.40 21.61
CA ASP A 76 -1.97 9.19 22.75
C ASP A 76 -0.43 9.35 22.75
N LYS A 77 0.30 8.29 22.43
CA LYS A 77 1.77 8.34 22.35
C LYS A 77 2.25 9.33 21.30
N THR A 78 1.64 9.34 20.12
CA THR A 78 1.98 10.26 19.03
C THR A 78 1.63 11.70 19.39
N PHE A 79 0.52 11.92 20.09
CA PHE A 79 0.15 13.24 20.58
C PHE A 79 1.17 13.79 21.59
N LYS A 80 1.82 12.92 22.36
CA LYS A 80 2.91 13.29 23.28
C LYS A 80 4.23 13.54 22.56
N ASP A 81 4.52 12.81 21.49
CA ASP A 81 5.71 13.00 20.67
C ASP A 81 5.70 14.37 19.94
N TYR A 82 4.50 14.84 19.54
CA TYR A 82 4.31 16.10 18.80
C TYR A 82 3.35 17.06 19.52
N PRO A 83 3.73 17.60 20.68
CA PRO A 83 2.82 18.40 21.53
C PRO A 83 2.38 19.73 20.91
N LYS A 84 3.13 20.24 19.90
CA LYS A 84 2.82 21.48 19.19
C LYS A 84 1.87 21.29 18.01
N ALA A 85 1.69 20.05 17.54
CA ALA A 85 0.80 19.75 16.43
C ALA A 85 -0.66 19.89 16.86
N LYS A 86 -1.48 20.53 16.02
CA LYS A 86 -2.92 20.64 16.27
C LYS A 86 -3.60 19.28 16.11
N ARG A 87 -4.57 18.97 16.98
CA ARG A 87 -5.21 17.63 17.03
C ARG A 87 -6.62 17.68 16.51
N PHE A 88 -6.99 16.69 15.71
CA PHE A 88 -8.31 16.55 15.10
C PHE A 88 -8.84 15.14 15.23
N LYS A 89 -10.16 14.96 15.25
CA LYS A 89 -10.82 13.68 15.10
C LYS A 89 -11.23 13.41 13.64
N ASP A 90 -11.70 14.48 12.97
CA ASP A 90 -12.16 14.44 11.58
C ASP A 90 -11.15 15.15 10.67
N TRP A 91 -10.63 14.43 9.67
CA TRP A 91 -9.70 14.97 8.70
C TRP A 91 -10.33 16.08 7.84
N ARG A 92 -11.64 16.09 7.62
CA ARG A 92 -12.35 17.13 6.87
C ARG A 92 -12.24 18.46 7.59
N VAL A 93 -12.51 18.45 8.90
CA VAL A 93 -12.34 19.64 9.76
C VAL A 93 -10.88 20.10 9.78
N MET A 94 -9.92 19.15 9.79
CA MET A 94 -8.49 19.49 9.71
C MET A 94 -8.16 20.26 8.42
N PHE A 95 -8.66 19.80 7.27
CA PHE A 95 -8.44 20.50 6.00
C PHE A 95 -9.16 21.84 5.93
N ASP A 96 -10.37 21.95 6.45
CA ASP A 96 -11.13 23.21 6.51
C ASP A 96 -10.36 24.28 7.30
N GLU A 97 -9.77 23.90 8.44
CA GLU A 97 -9.07 24.84 9.32
C GLU A 97 -7.60 25.08 8.94
N MET A 98 -6.90 24.06 8.46
CA MET A 98 -5.44 24.11 8.25
C MET A 98 -4.98 23.82 6.81
N GLY A 99 -5.89 23.56 5.87
CA GLY A 99 -5.52 23.14 4.52
C GLY A 99 -4.54 24.07 3.81
N LYS A 100 -4.58 25.39 4.07
CA LYS A 100 -3.64 26.36 3.48
C LYS A 100 -2.22 26.26 4.04
N SER A 101 -2.05 25.76 5.27
CA SER A 101 -0.77 25.63 5.96
C SER A 101 -0.16 24.23 5.88
N ILE A 102 -0.85 23.26 5.29
CA ILE A 102 -0.39 21.89 5.08
C ILE A 102 0.16 21.78 3.66
N ASP A 103 1.38 21.26 3.51
CA ASP A 103 2.02 21.00 2.22
C ASP A 103 1.84 19.53 1.79
N ALA A 104 1.86 18.63 2.76
CA ALA A 104 1.85 17.19 2.52
C ALA A 104 1.11 16.44 3.63
N ILE A 105 0.62 15.24 3.30
CA ILE A 105 -0.05 14.35 4.25
C ILE A 105 0.58 12.97 4.30
N MET A 106 0.52 12.36 5.48
CA MET A 106 0.77 10.93 5.70
C MET A 106 -0.53 10.27 6.17
N VAL A 107 -0.99 9.24 5.46
CA VAL A 107 -2.22 8.48 5.74
C VAL A 107 -1.85 7.06 6.15
N ALA A 108 -2.26 6.66 7.37
CA ALA A 108 -2.07 5.30 7.89
C ALA A 108 -3.30 4.84 8.70
N THR A 109 -4.45 5.06 8.14
CA THR A 109 -5.76 4.61 8.64
C THR A 109 -6.02 3.15 8.24
N PRO A 110 -7.14 2.51 8.59
CA PRO A 110 -7.57 1.25 7.97
C PRO A 110 -7.80 1.41 6.45
N ASP A 111 -7.64 0.31 5.69
CA ASP A 111 -7.60 0.30 4.21
C ASP A 111 -8.77 1.05 3.56
N HIS A 112 -9.99 0.83 4.08
CA HIS A 112 -11.24 1.38 3.51
C HIS A 112 -11.34 2.92 3.54
N THR A 113 -10.47 3.60 4.28
CA THR A 113 -10.48 5.07 4.38
C THR A 113 -9.31 5.72 3.66
N HIS A 114 -8.33 4.95 3.17
CA HIS A 114 -7.15 5.48 2.48
C HIS A 114 -7.52 6.36 1.29
N ALA A 115 -8.37 5.86 0.40
CA ALA A 115 -8.68 6.53 -0.85
C ALA A 115 -9.41 7.85 -0.65
N GLY A 116 -10.40 7.91 0.25
CA GLY A 116 -11.18 9.13 0.50
C GLY A 116 -10.31 10.29 0.99
N VAL A 117 -9.47 10.03 1.99
CA VAL A 117 -8.54 11.02 2.54
C VAL A 117 -7.51 11.47 1.50
N THR A 118 -6.88 10.50 0.83
CA THR A 118 -5.80 10.75 -0.13
C THR A 118 -6.32 11.50 -1.36
N ALA A 119 -7.46 11.09 -1.91
CA ALA A 119 -8.07 11.77 -3.07
C ALA A 119 -8.43 13.21 -2.75
N HIS A 120 -9.02 13.46 -1.57
CA HIS A 120 -9.33 14.82 -1.13
C HIS A 120 -8.07 15.69 -1.05
N ALA A 121 -7.00 15.20 -0.41
CA ALA A 121 -5.75 15.93 -0.30
C ALA A 121 -5.10 16.24 -1.66
N ILE A 122 -5.10 15.26 -2.58
CA ILE A 122 -4.59 15.47 -3.95
C ILE A 122 -5.36 16.58 -4.67
N THR A 123 -6.70 16.63 -4.53
CA THR A 123 -7.51 17.68 -5.16
C THR A 123 -7.21 19.08 -4.62
N LEU A 124 -6.67 19.15 -3.40
CA LEU A 124 -6.16 20.38 -2.79
C LEU A 124 -4.69 20.65 -3.13
N GLY A 125 -4.06 19.88 -4.02
CA GLY A 125 -2.68 20.02 -4.44
C GLY A 125 -1.65 19.56 -3.39
N LYS A 126 -2.03 18.71 -2.43
CA LYS A 126 -1.13 18.23 -1.38
C LYS A 126 -0.37 17.00 -1.81
N HIS A 127 0.91 16.90 -1.44
CA HIS A 127 1.70 15.69 -1.59
C HIS A 127 1.20 14.59 -0.64
N CYS A 128 1.24 13.33 -1.05
CA CYS A 128 0.62 12.24 -0.30
C CYS A 128 1.56 11.03 -0.12
N TYR A 129 1.75 10.65 1.14
CA TYR A 129 2.25 9.34 1.52
C TYR A 129 1.07 8.53 2.09
N THR A 130 0.70 7.43 1.45
CA THR A 130 -0.44 6.61 1.89
C THR A 130 0.02 5.19 2.15
N GLN A 131 -0.30 4.65 3.32
CA GLN A 131 0.07 3.29 3.69
C GLN A 131 -0.49 2.24 2.72
N LYS A 132 0.14 1.07 2.74
CA LYS A 132 -0.27 -0.11 1.98
C LYS A 132 -1.40 -0.87 2.71
N PRO A 133 -2.27 -1.56 1.97
CA PRO A 133 -2.47 -1.42 0.52
C PRO A 133 -2.90 0.01 0.18
N LEU A 134 -2.53 0.50 -1.00
CA LEU A 134 -2.82 1.89 -1.37
C LEU A 134 -4.30 2.22 -1.21
N THR A 135 -5.16 1.29 -1.60
CA THR A 135 -6.60 1.43 -1.55
C THR A 135 -7.28 0.08 -1.30
N HIS A 136 -8.56 0.14 -0.98
CA HIS A 136 -9.40 -1.00 -0.67
C HIS A 136 -10.09 -1.62 -1.91
N SER A 137 -10.14 -0.89 -3.03
CA SER A 137 -10.76 -1.33 -4.28
C SER A 137 -9.93 -0.99 -5.52
N VAL A 138 -10.20 -1.68 -6.64
CA VAL A 138 -9.57 -1.44 -7.95
C VAL A 138 -9.84 -0.02 -8.44
N TYR A 139 -11.10 0.42 -8.36
CA TYR A 139 -11.50 1.75 -8.80
C TYR A 139 -10.76 2.86 -8.07
N GLU A 140 -10.59 2.73 -6.77
CA GLU A 140 -9.88 3.69 -5.94
C GLU A 140 -8.40 3.80 -6.32
N SER A 141 -7.73 2.66 -6.61
CA SER A 141 -6.33 2.66 -7.08
C SER A 141 -6.18 3.44 -8.39
N ARG A 142 -7.06 3.18 -9.35
CA ARG A 142 -7.10 3.88 -10.63
C ARG A 142 -7.35 5.37 -10.45
N LEU A 143 -8.28 5.72 -9.57
CA LEU A 143 -8.62 7.10 -9.23
C LEU A 143 -7.41 7.85 -8.68
N LEU A 144 -6.73 7.30 -7.67
CA LEU A 144 -5.56 7.95 -7.07
C LEU A 144 -4.41 8.11 -8.06
N THR A 145 -4.19 7.10 -8.91
CA THR A 145 -3.19 7.17 -9.99
C THR A 145 -3.47 8.34 -10.94
N LYS A 146 -4.70 8.45 -11.42
CA LYS A 146 -5.10 9.52 -12.35
C LYS A 146 -5.10 10.90 -11.68
N LEU A 147 -5.55 11.00 -10.42
CA LEU A 147 -5.52 12.25 -9.67
C LEU A 147 -4.08 12.72 -9.45
N ALA A 148 -3.17 11.85 -9.00
CA ALA A 148 -1.77 12.19 -8.79
C ALA A 148 -1.12 12.74 -10.08
N LYS A 149 -1.38 12.10 -11.23
CA LYS A 149 -0.92 12.57 -12.54
C LYS A 149 -1.51 13.94 -12.90
N LYS A 150 -2.82 14.13 -12.72
CA LYS A 150 -3.52 15.38 -13.04
C LYS A 150 -3.02 16.57 -12.21
N TYR A 151 -2.87 16.36 -10.89
CA TYR A 151 -2.48 17.43 -9.97
C TYR A 151 -0.96 17.56 -9.79
N LYS A 152 -0.16 16.68 -10.43
CA LYS A 152 1.31 16.68 -10.41
C LYS A 152 1.90 16.74 -9.00
N VAL A 153 1.27 16.07 -8.05
CA VAL A 153 1.74 15.96 -6.67
C VAL A 153 2.71 14.80 -6.50
N ALA A 154 3.68 14.94 -5.60
CA ALA A 154 4.57 13.84 -5.23
C ALA A 154 3.81 12.83 -4.36
N THR A 155 3.89 11.56 -4.69
CA THR A 155 3.16 10.49 -4.02
C THR A 155 4.07 9.32 -3.65
N GLN A 156 3.69 8.54 -2.63
CA GLN A 156 4.37 7.32 -2.23
C GLN A 156 3.38 6.38 -1.53
N MET A 157 3.36 5.11 -1.92
CA MET A 157 2.69 4.07 -1.13
C MET A 157 3.66 3.58 -0.05
N GLY A 158 3.14 3.21 1.11
CA GLY A 158 3.91 2.79 2.28
C GLY A 158 4.43 1.33 2.22
N ASN A 159 4.82 0.83 1.06
CA ASN A 159 5.48 -0.47 0.88
C ASN A 159 7.00 -0.30 0.89
N GLN A 160 7.57 -0.07 2.07
CA GLN A 160 8.96 0.38 2.25
C GLN A 160 10.01 -0.52 1.59
N GLY A 161 9.74 -1.81 1.40
CA GLY A 161 10.60 -2.75 0.65
C GLY A 161 10.97 -2.26 -0.74
N ASN A 162 10.07 -1.50 -1.39
CA ASN A 162 10.31 -0.91 -2.71
C ASN A 162 11.53 0.03 -2.78
N SER A 163 11.88 0.70 -1.71
CA SER A 163 13.05 1.59 -1.66
C SER A 163 14.37 0.87 -1.42
N PHE A 164 14.36 -0.44 -1.13
CA PHE A 164 15.56 -1.20 -0.82
C PHE A 164 16.28 -1.72 -2.05
N ASP A 165 17.55 -1.94 -1.89
CA ASP A 165 18.44 -2.43 -2.95
C ASP A 165 18.05 -3.81 -3.46
N TRP A 166 17.42 -4.66 -2.63
CA TRP A 166 16.97 -6.00 -2.99
C TRP A 166 16.02 -6.02 -4.20
N CYS A 167 15.00 -5.13 -4.23
CA CYS A 167 14.07 -5.06 -5.35
C CYS A 167 14.78 -4.76 -6.67
N ARG A 168 15.77 -3.83 -6.63
CA ARG A 168 16.58 -3.45 -7.78
C ARG A 168 17.49 -4.58 -8.22
N GLN A 169 18.11 -5.23 -7.26
CA GLN A 169 19.01 -6.36 -7.50
C GLN A 169 18.28 -7.53 -8.16
N ILE A 170 17.08 -7.88 -7.67
CA ILE A 170 16.25 -8.91 -8.29
C ILE A 170 15.93 -8.54 -9.74
N ALA A 171 15.50 -7.30 -9.99
CA ALA A 171 15.19 -6.84 -11.32
C ALA A 171 16.43 -6.89 -12.25
N GLU A 172 17.60 -6.50 -11.76
CA GLU A 172 18.86 -6.55 -12.49
C GLU A 172 19.28 -7.99 -12.81
N TRP A 173 19.16 -8.92 -11.87
CA TRP A 173 19.47 -10.33 -12.09
C TRP A 173 18.55 -10.95 -13.16
N ILE A 174 17.24 -10.72 -13.03
CA ILE A 174 16.26 -11.24 -14.00
C ILE A 174 16.50 -10.63 -15.38
N GLN A 175 16.62 -9.30 -15.48
CA GLN A 175 16.77 -8.60 -16.76
C GLN A 175 18.13 -8.84 -17.43
N SER A 176 19.17 -9.21 -16.68
CA SER A 176 20.45 -9.65 -17.24
C SER A 176 20.41 -11.10 -17.76
N GLY A 177 19.37 -11.86 -17.46
CA GLY A 177 19.18 -13.23 -17.94
C GLY A 177 19.85 -14.31 -17.07
N VAL A 178 20.15 -14.01 -15.80
CA VAL A 178 20.78 -14.95 -14.84
C VAL A 178 20.04 -16.29 -14.80
N ILE A 179 18.69 -16.24 -14.73
CA ILE A 179 17.84 -17.44 -14.71
C ILE A 179 17.10 -17.68 -16.05
N GLY A 180 17.45 -16.92 -17.10
CA GLY A 180 16.73 -16.97 -18.37
C GLY A 180 15.35 -16.31 -18.31
N ASP A 181 14.46 -16.70 -19.21
CA ASP A 181 13.10 -16.14 -19.29
C ASP A 181 12.21 -16.69 -18.16
N VAL A 182 11.65 -15.81 -17.34
CA VAL A 182 10.78 -16.21 -16.21
C VAL A 182 9.37 -16.46 -16.72
N TYR A 183 8.84 -17.65 -16.40
CA TYR A 183 7.49 -18.09 -16.81
C TYR A 183 6.58 -18.44 -15.63
N GLU A 184 7.13 -18.58 -14.40
CA GLU A 184 6.37 -18.92 -13.21
C GLU A 184 6.97 -18.25 -11.97
N VAL A 185 6.12 -17.78 -11.05
CA VAL A 185 6.54 -17.19 -9.78
C VAL A 185 5.62 -17.67 -8.66
N HIS A 186 6.20 -18.09 -7.55
CA HIS A 186 5.47 -18.42 -6.32
C HIS A 186 5.77 -17.39 -5.22
N CYS A 187 4.71 -16.90 -4.57
CA CYS A 187 4.77 -15.95 -3.49
C CYS A 187 3.96 -16.48 -2.30
N TRP A 188 4.51 -16.43 -1.10
CA TRP A 188 3.79 -16.90 0.08
C TRP A 188 4.09 -16.04 1.31
N THR A 189 3.19 -16.11 2.30
CA THR A 189 3.35 -15.49 3.62
C THR A 189 2.84 -16.38 4.74
N ASP A 190 3.37 -16.22 5.95
CA ASP A 190 2.91 -16.85 7.17
C ASP A 190 1.59 -16.24 7.71
N ARG A 191 1.11 -15.14 7.10
CA ARG A 191 -0.12 -14.44 7.51
C ARG A 191 -1.38 -15.22 7.15
N PRO A 192 -2.52 -14.99 7.88
CA PRO A 192 -2.76 -13.93 8.86
C PRO A 192 -2.28 -14.29 10.28
N ILE A 193 -1.81 -13.30 11.03
CA ILE A 193 -1.58 -13.37 12.48
C ILE A 193 -2.74 -12.70 13.26
N TRP A 194 -3.76 -12.27 12.58
CA TRP A 194 -5.03 -11.78 13.10
C TRP A 194 -6.16 -12.73 12.73
N PRO A 195 -7.30 -12.70 13.46
CA PRO A 195 -8.42 -13.57 13.15
C PRO A 195 -9.00 -13.30 11.76
N GLN A 196 -9.21 -14.37 10.99
CA GLN A 196 -9.97 -14.39 9.73
C GLN A 196 -10.98 -15.55 9.76
N GLY A 197 -11.82 -15.66 8.74
CA GLY A 197 -12.87 -16.69 8.68
C GLY A 197 -14.02 -16.45 9.67
N LEU A 198 -14.10 -15.26 10.24
CA LEU A 198 -15.04 -14.92 11.28
C LEU A 198 -16.44 -14.65 10.73
N MET A 199 -17.46 -15.03 11.50
CA MET A 199 -18.82 -14.60 11.29
C MET A 199 -19.08 -13.27 12.01
N LYS A 200 -20.10 -12.54 11.57
CA LYS A 200 -20.51 -11.28 12.18
C LYS A 200 -20.76 -11.47 13.69
N PRO A 201 -20.22 -10.60 14.58
CA PRO A 201 -20.48 -10.69 16.00
C PRO A 201 -21.98 -10.45 16.30
N ASN A 202 -22.49 -11.15 17.29
CA ASN A 202 -23.89 -11.07 17.71
C ASN A 202 -24.13 -10.09 18.85
N ASP A 203 -23.06 -9.69 19.57
CA ASP A 203 -23.10 -8.76 20.68
C ASP A 203 -22.77 -7.32 20.24
N THR A 204 -23.23 -6.37 21.03
CA THR A 204 -23.08 -4.94 20.77
C THR A 204 -22.56 -4.22 22.03
N PRO A 205 -21.28 -4.42 22.38
CA PRO A 205 -20.70 -3.77 23.55
C PRO A 205 -20.63 -2.26 23.39
N LYS A 206 -20.55 -1.56 24.52
CA LYS A 206 -20.47 -0.10 24.51
C LYS A 206 -19.16 0.37 23.90
N CYS A 207 -19.24 1.30 22.94
CA CYS A 207 -18.07 1.94 22.35
C CYS A 207 -17.32 2.78 23.40
N PRO A 208 -15.97 2.69 23.46
CA PRO A 208 -15.16 3.56 24.32
C PRO A 208 -15.34 5.04 23.98
N LYS A 209 -15.42 5.91 24.98
CA LYS A 209 -15.57 7.38 24.80
C LYS A 209 -14.40 8.01 24.02
N THR A 210 -13.24 7.37 23.99
CA THR A 210 -12.04 7.84 23.31
C THR A 210 -12.05 7.56 21.81
N LEU A 211 -12.97 6.69 21.34
CA LEU A 211 -13.14 6.32 19.93
C LEU A 211 -14.41 6.97 19.39
N ASP A 212 -14.29 7.66 18.28
CA ASP A 212 -15.41 8.11 17.46
C ASP A 212 -15.75 7.02 16.44
N TRP A 213 -16.79 6.23 16.73
CA TRP A 213 -17.14 5.05 15.94
C TRP A 213 -17.73 5.40 14.57
N ASP A 214 -18.51 6.48 14.48
CA ASP A 214 -19.07 6.93 13.20
C ASP A 214 -17.97 7.40 12.25
N LEU A 215 -16.99 8.14 12.74
CA LEU A 215 -15.82 8.56 11.96
C LEU A 215 -14.90 7.36 11.63
N TRP A 216 -14.79 6.38 12.53
CA TRP A 216 -13.99 5.17 12.29
C TRP A 216 -14.59 4.32 11.16
N ILE A 217 -15.92 4.12 11.15
CA ILE A 217 -16.64 3.43 10.07
C ILE A 217 -16.41 4.15 8.72
N GLY A 218 -16.38 5.48 8.73
CA GLY A 218 -16.14 6.26 7.53
C GLY A 218 -17.12 5.92 6.40
N PRO A 219 -16.64 5.56 5.20
CA PRO A 219 -17.49 5.24 4.05
C PRO A 219 -18.16 3.87 4.09
N ALA A 220 -17.79 2.98 5.04
CA ALA A 220 -18.36 1.65 5.11
C ALA A 220 -19.82 1.66 5.61
N GLN A 221 -20.53 0.54 5.46
CA GLN A 221 -21.88 0.41 5.99
C GLN A 221 -21.90 0.53 7.52
N LYS A 222 -22.85 1.30 8.06
CA LYS A 222 -23.03 1.46 9.50
C LYS A 222 -23.34 0.12 10.17
N ARG A 223 -22.67 -0.09 11.30
CA ARG A 223 -22.88 -1.24 12.18
C ARG A 223 -22.56 -0.86 13.62
N PRO A 224 -23.09 -1.59 14.61
CA PRO A 224 -22.70 -1.41 16.00
C PRO A 224 -21.20 -1.62 16.21
N TYR A 225 -20.65 -0.91 17.18
CA TYR A 225 -19.27 -1.12 17.62
C TYR A 225 -19.09 -2.54 18.16
N ASN A 226 -17.92 -3.12 17.82
CA ASN A 226 -17.43 -4.32 18.48
C ASN A 226 -15.88 -4.28 18.48
N PRO A 227 -15.21 -4.67 19.60
CA PRO A 227 -13.75 -4.67 19.69
C PRO A 227 -13.06 -5.64 18.72
N VAL A 228 -13.80 -6.58 18.11
CA VAL A 228 -13.24 -7.45 17.06
C VAL A 228 -12.84 -6.70 15.79
N TYR A 229 -13.29 -5.45 15.60
CA TYR A 229 -12.96 -4.66 14.42
C TYR A 229 -11.71 -3.79 14.57
N THR A 230 -11.39 -3.33 15.79
CA THR A 230 -10.36 -2.30 16.02
C THR A 230 -9.61 -2.54 17.34
N PRO A 231 -8.37 -2.07 17.49
CA PRO A 231 -7.59 -1.19 16.58
C PRO A 231 -6.79 -1.90 15.49
N TRP A 232 -6.60 -3.22 15.56
CA TRP A 232 -5.73 -4.02 14.69
C TRP A 232 -6.49 -4.96 13.77
N ASN A 233 -7.58 -5.58 14.27
CA ASN A 233 -8.28 -6.70 13.66
C ASN A 233 -9.12 -6.33 12.43
N TRP A 234 -9.24 -5.04 12.09
CA TRP A 234 -9.96 -4.58 10.91
C TRP A 234 -9.49 -5.26 9.61
N ARG A 235 -8.24 -5.71 9.57
CA ARG A 235 -7.65 -6.48 8.45
C ARG A 235 -8.42 -7.75 8.10
N GLY A 236 -9.01 -8.39 9.11
CA GLY A 236 -9.80 -9.61 9.00
C GLY A 236 -11.28 -9.38 8.65
N TRP A 237 -11.65 -8.18 8.18
CA TRP A 237 -13.05 -7.84 7.85
C TRP A 237 -13.12 -7.15 6.50
N TRP A 238 -13.88 -7.75 5.56
CA TRP A 238 -13.97 -7.28 4.18
C TRP A 238 -14.37 -5.82 4.00
N ASP A 239 -15.16 -5.26 4.94
CA ASP A 239 -15.60 -3.86 4.86
C ASP A 239 -14.53 -2.86 5.30
N PHE A 240 -13.45 -3.32 5.94
CA PHE A 240 -12.43 -2.45 6.53
C PHE A 240 -11.01 -2.75 6.05
N GLY A 241 -10.76 -3.99 5.62
CA GLY A 241 -9.46 -4.48 5.22
C GLY A 241 -9.53 -5.50 4.09
N THR A 242 -8.37 -5.91 3.64
CA THR A 242 -8.16 -6.74 2.44
C THR A 242 -7.59 -8.13 2.76
N GLY A 243 -7.59 -8.51 4.06
CA GLY A 243 -7.06 -9.80 4.50
C GLY A 243 -5.55 -9.94 4.35
N ALA A 244 -5.07 -11.18 4.52
CA ALA A 244 -3.64 -11.49 4.45
C ALA A 244 -3.04 -11.15 3.08
N LEU A 245 -3.79 -11.39 1.98
CA LEU A 245 -3.35 -11.09 0.64
C LEU A 245 -3.08 -9.58 0.48
N GLY A 246 -4.08 -8.73 0.71
CA GLY A 246 -3.90 -7.29 0.52
C GLY A 246 -2.87 -6.69 1.47
N ASP A 247 -2.79 -7.19 2.71
CA ASP A 247 -1.81 -6.71 3.69
C ASP A 247 -0.36 -7.05 3.27
N MET A 248 -0.09 -8.25 2.74
CA MET A 248 1.27 -8.74 2.50
C MET A 248 1.72 -8.76 1.04
N ALA A 249 0.80 -8.88 0.07
CA ALA A 249 1.17 -8.91 -1.34
C ALA A 249 1.85 -7.60 -1.78
N CYS A 250 1.47 -6.47 -1.19
CA CYS A 250 2.13 -5.19 -1.42
C CYS A 250 3.63 -5.18 -1.05
N HIS A 251 4.09 -6.14 -0.25
CA HIS A 251 5.49 -6.30 0.11
C HIS A 251 6.16 -7.42 -0.69
N ILE A 252 5.48 -8.57 -0.81
CA ILE A 252 6.07 -9.78 -1.40
C ILE A 252 5.97 -9.76 -2.93
N MET A 253 4.88 -9.25 -3.50
CA MET A 253 4.72 -9.19 -4.96
C MET A 253 5.33 -7.92 -5.60
N ASP A 254 5.83 -6.99 -4.82
CA ASP A 254 6.46 -5.76 -5.31
C ASP A 254 7.71 -6.03 -6.17
N PRO A 255 8.70 -6.83 -5.73
CA PRO A 255 9.88 -7.11 -6.54
C PRO A 255 9.56 -7.75 -7.89
N LEU A 256 8.61 -8.69 -7.93
CA LEU A 256 8.25 -9.36 -9.19
C LEU A 256 7.47 -8.43 -10.13
N TYR A 257 6.59 -7.58 -9.59
CA TYR A 257 5.83 -6.63 -10.39
C TYR A 257 6.75 -5.70 -11.17
N TRP A 258 7.79 -5.23 -10.51
CA TRP A 258 8.82 -4.40 -11.11
C TRP A 258 9.74 -5.17 -12.06
N ALA A 259 10.33 -6.29 -11.59
CA ALA A 259 11.33 -7.05 -12.34
C ALA A 259 10.79 -7.58 -13.67
N LEU A 260 9.52 -8.01 -13.67
CA LEU A 260 8.84 -8.61 -14.82
C LEU A 260 8.00 -7.61 -15.63
N ASP A 261 8.04 -6.31 -15.28
CA ASP A 261 7.26 -5.26 -15.95
C ASP A 261 5.76 -5.62 -16.08
N LEU A 262 5.19 -6.13 -15.00
CA LEU A 262 3.79 -6.53 -14.95
C LEU A 262 2.88 -5.29 -14.99
N LYS A 263 1.69 -5.49 -15.57
CA LYS A 263 0.60 -4.51 -15.58
C LYS A 263 -0.67 -5.17 -15.08
N TYR A 264 -1.62 -5.41 -15.97
CA TYR A 264 -2.85 -6.10 -15.62
C TYR A 264 -2.74 -7.58 -15.95
N PRO A 265 -3.20 -8.49 -15.08
CA PRO A 265 -3.38 -9.88 -15.47
C PRO A 265 -4.49 -9.99 -16.51
N THR A 266 -4.42 -10.97 -17.38
CA THR A 266 -5.51 -11.33 -18.30
C THR A 266 -6.58 -12.14 -17.60
N SER A 267 -6.18 -12.92 -16.59
CA SER A 267 -7.10 -13.74 -15.81
C SER A 267 -6.61 -13.96 -14.38
N VAL A 268 -7.55 -14.33 -13.51
CA VAL A 268 -7.28 -14.64 -12.11
C VAL A 268 -8.18 -15.77 -11.62
N ILE A 269 -7.64 -16.66 -10.77
CA ILE A 269 -8.38 -17.75 -10.11
C ILE A 269 -8.16 -17.64 -8.61
N GLY A 270 -9.24 -17.66 -7.83
CA GLY A 270 -9.18 -17.77 -6.36
C GLY A 270 -9.61 -19.15 -5.89
N SER A 271 -8.85 -19.69 -4.95
CA SER A 271 -9.18 -20.93 -4.22
C SER A 271 -8.94 -20.70 -2.73
N SER A 272 -9.87 -21.05 -1.88
CA SER A 272 -9.74 -20.73 -0.45
C SER A 272 -10.49 -21.74 0.43
N THR A 273 -10.20 -21.70 1.72
CA THR A 273 -11.11 -22.23 2.74
C THR A 273 -12.44 -21.48 2.64
N LEU A 274 -13.43 -21.92 3.41
CA LEU A 274 -14.79 -21.38 3.32
C LEU A 274 -14.79 -19.83 3.34
N SER A 275 -15.30 -19.24 2.25
CA SER A 275 -15.47 -17.79 2.14
C SER A 275 -16.85 -17.37 2.62
N ASN A 276 -16.94 -16.28 3.36
CA ASN A 276 -18.18 -15.68 3.83
C ASN A 276 -18.27 -14.18 3.48
N LEU A 277 -19.42 -13.57 3.75
CA LEU A 277 -19.68 -12.14 3.43
C LEU A 277 -18.86 -11.16 4.27
N TYR A 278 -18.32 -11.58 5.42
CA TYR A 278 -17.85 -10.63 6.43
C TYR A 278 -16.34 -10.61 6.57
N SER A 279 -15.70 -11.77 6.43
CA SER A 279 -14.28 -11.97 6.74
C SER A 279 -13.55 -12.72 5.65
N PRO A 280 -12.28 -12.39 5.37
CA PRO A 280 -11.42 -13.20 4.51
C PRO A 280 -11.30 -14.65 5.00
N PRO A 281 -11.06 -15.61 4.11
CA PRO A 281 -10.86 -17.00 4.49
C PRO A 281 -9.58 -17.18 5.31
N HIS A 282 -9.50 -18.28 6.07
CA HIS A 282 -8.29 -18.62 6.85
C HIS A 282 -7.07 -18.84 5.98
N ALA A 283 -7.24 -19.42 4.80
CA ALA A 283 -6.17 -19.75 3.88
C ALA A 283 -6.67 -19.66 2.44
N GLN A 284 -5.79 -19.26 1.53
CA GLN A 284 -6.14 -19.10 0.11
C GLN A 284 -4.94 -19.27 -0.80
N ILE A 285 -5.25 -19.67 -2.04
CA ILE A 285 -4.33 -19.66 -3.19
C ILE A 285 -4.96 -18.78 -4.26
N VAL A 286 -4.17 -17.89 -4.85
CA VAL A 286 -4.60 -17.08 -5.99
C VAL A 286 -3.61 -17.28 -7.12
N THR A 287 -4.11 -17.56 -8.32
CA THR A 287 -3.32 -17.68 -9.54
C THR A 287 -3.64 -16.50 -10.45
N TYR A 288 -2.62 -15.76 -10.85
CA TYR A 288 -2.72 -14.70 -11.85
C TYR A 288 -2.03 -15.15 -13.13
N THR A 289 -2.61 -14.86 -14.28
CA THR A 289 -1.97 -15.05 -15.59
C THR A 289 -1.72 -13.68 -16.22
N PHE A 290 -0.46 -13.37 -16.52
CA PHE A 290 -0.07 -12.14 -17.21
C PHE A 290 0.33 -12.44 -18.63
N PRO A 291 -0.07 -11.63 -19.62
CA PRO A 291 0.26 -11.87 -21.02
C PRO A 291 1.76 -11.70 -21.27
N ALA A 292 2.22 -12.16 -22.42
CA ALA A 292 3.55 -11.83 -22.90
C ALA A 292 3.72 -10.30 -23.03
N ARG A 293 4.91 -9.81 -22.70
CA ARG A 293 5.28 -8.38 -22.70
C ARG A 293 6.50 -8.16 -23.62
N PRO A 294 6.78 -6.91 -24.03
CA PRO A 294 7.99 -6.61 -24.76
C PRO A 294 9.26 -7.10 -24.02
N PRO A 295 10.29 -7.59 -24.72
CA PRO A 295 11.56 -7.97 -24.11
C PRO A 295 12.16 -6.84 -23.28
N LYS A 296 12.84 -7.19 -22.17
CA LYS A 296 13.49 -6.23 -21.28
C LYS A 296 14.89 -6.74 -20.90
N GLY A 297 15.91 -5.90 -21.13
CA GLY A 297 17.29 -6.34 -20.96
C GLY A 297 17.63 -7.50 -21.92
N ASN A 298 18.15 -8.58 -21.37
CA ASN A 298 18.59 -9.78 -22.11
C ASN A 298 17.56 -10.92 -22.12
N VAL A 299 16.32 -10.68 -21.69
CA VAL A 299 15.29 -11.71 -21.56
C VAL A 299 14.04 -11.36 -22.34
N LYS A 300 13.38 -12.40 -22.81
CA LYS A 300 11.98 -12.32 -23.22
C LYS A 300 11.11 -12.22 -21.98
N MET A 301 9.96 -11.58 -22.11
CA MET A 301 8.93 -11.53 -21.08
C MET A 301 7.73 -12.35 -21.55
N PRO A 302 7.79 -13.70 -21.51
CA PRO A 302 6.71 -14.55 -21.94
C PRO A 302 5.46 -14.35 -21.07
N GLU A 303 4.37 -15.05 -21.41
CA GLU A 303 3.28 -15.25 -20.48
C GLU A 303 3.85 -15.79 -19.17
N VAL A 304 3.39 -15.24 -18.02
CA VAL A 304 3.86 -15.68 -16.71
C VAL A 304 2.68 -15.95 -15.80
N LYS A 305 2.75 -17.06 -15.06
CA LYS A 305 1.82 -17.39 -13.98
C LYS A 305 2.43 -17.00 -12.63
N VAL A 306 1.66 -16.29 -11.84
CA VAL A 306 2.04 -15.90 -10.49
C VAL A 306 1.07 -16.52 -9.50
N TYR A 307 1.61 -17.24 -8.54
CA TYR A 307 0.85 -17.93 -7.51
C TYR A 307 1.08 -17.25 -6.17
N TRP A 308 0.00 -16.95 -5.47
CA TRP A 308 -0.02 -16.47 -4.10
C TRP A 308 -0.52 -17.53 -3.15
N TYR A 309 0.11 -17.65 -1.98
CA TYR A 309 -0.28 -18.59 -0.93
C TYR A 309 -0.28 -17.86 0.42
N ASP A 310 -1.28 -18.10 1.25
CA ASP A 310 -1.32 -17.64 2.63
C ASP A 310 -2.09 -18.60 3.55
N GLY A 311 -2.15 -18.27 4.85
CA GLY A 311 -2.85 -19.10 5.83
C GLY A 311 -2.14 -20.42 6.13
N GLY A 312 -0.82 -20.47 5.96
CA GLY A 312 -0.02 -21.68 6.18
C GLY A 312 0.13 -22.56 4.94
N LEU A 313 -0.51 -22.19 3.82
CA LEU A 313 -0.27 -22.86 2.55
C LEU A 313 1.08 -22.44 1.97
N MET A 314 1.79 -23.39 1.38
CA MET A 314 3.13 -23.20 0.83
C MET A 314 3.18 -23.69 -0.63
N PRO A 315 4.02 -23.07 -1.48
CA PRO A 315 4.32 -23.64 -2.79
C PRO A 315 5.09 -24.96 -2.67
N PRO A 316 5.15 -25.74 -3.74
CA PRO A 316 6.03 -26.91 -3.80
C PRO A 316 7.47 -26.53 -3.45
N ARG A 317 8.12 -27.35 -2.62
CA ARG A 317 9.52 -27.17 -2.27
C ARG A 317 10.41 -27.42 -3.48
N PRO A 318 11.29 -26.50 -3.88
CA PRO A 318 12.26 -26.75 -4.93
C PRO A 318 13.18 -27.94 -4.61
N GLU A 319 13.42 -28.80 -5.59
CA GLU A 319 14.29 -29.99 -5.46
C GLU A 319 15.76 -29.62 -5.17
N GLU A 320 16.15 -28.41 -5.59
CA GLU A 320 17.49 -27.87 -5.36
C GLU A 320 17.78 -27.49 -3.90
N LEU A 321 16.74 -27.38 -3.06
CA LEU A 321 16.91 -27.08 -1.64
C LEU A 321 17.21 -28.35 -0.86
N LYS A 322 18.39 -28.41 -0.23
CA LYS A 322 18.81 -29.51 0.65
C LYS A 322 17.95 -29.56 1.92
N ASP A 323 17.94 -30.73 2.56
CA ASP A 323 17.32 -30.87 3.86
C ASP A 323 17.90 -29.85 4.87
N GLY A 324 17.03 -29.27 5.68
CA GLY A 324 17.39 -28.23 6.65
C GLY A 324 17.54 -26.82 6.09
N GLN A 325 17.55 -26.62 4.77
CA GLN A 325 17.52 -25.27 4.19
C GLN A 325 16.10 -24.71 4.21
N MET A 326 15.93 -23.52 4.75
CA MET A 326 14.64 -22.83 4.82
C MET A 326 14.22 -22.36 3.41
N MET A 327 12.94 -22.45 3.11
CA MET A 327 12.33 -21.88 1.90
C MET A 327 11.87 -20.45 2.22
N GLY A 328 12.55 -19.44 1.66
CA GLY A 328 12.32 -18.04 1.99
C GLY A 328 12.85 -17.65 3.37
N ASP A 329 12.05 -16.95 4.15
CA ASP A 329 12.28 -16.64 5.57
C ASP A 329 11.02 -16.95 6.40
N GLU A 330 11.05 -16.62 7.71
CA GLU A 330 9.95 -16.90 8.65
C GLU A 330 8.65 -16.19 8.29
N ASN A 331 8.68 -15.10 7.53
CA ASN A 331 7.51 -14.31 7.18
C ASN A 331 6.96 -14.63 5.78
N GLY A 332 7.72 -15.39 4.97
CA GLY A 332 7.34 -15.75 3.62
C GLY A 332 8.47 -15.71 2.60
N GLY A 333 8.15 -15.56 1.33
CA GLY A 333 9.17 -15.49 0.29
C GLY A 333 8.63 -15.48 -1.12
N ILE A 334 9.57 -15.48 -2.07
CA ILE A 334 9.31 -15.50 -3.50
C ILE A 334 10.24 -16.55 -4.14
N ILE A 335 9.72 -17.33 -5.09
CA ILE A 335 10.51 -18.16 -5.97
C ILE A 335 10.20 -17.77 -7.42
N PHE A 336 11.20 -17.28 -8.13
CA PHE A 336 11.15 -17.06 -9.57
C PHE A 336 11.68 -18.29 -10.28
N ILE A 337 10.94 -18.81 -11.27
CA ILE A 337 11.29 -19.96 -12.08
C ILE A 337 11.51 -19.49 -13.52
N GLY A 338 12.73 -19.58 -13.98
CA GLY A 338 13.14 -19.23 -15.33
C GLY A 338 13.61 -20.43 -16.13
N THR A 339 13.88 -20.22 -17.41
CA THR A 339 14.30 -21.28 -18.34
C THR A 339 15.71 -21.83 -18.08
N LYS A 340 16.51 -21.18 -17.23
CA LYS A 340 17.89 -21.56 -16.91
C LYS A 340 18.17 -21.77 -15.43
N GLY A 341 17.22 -21.47 -14.54
CA GLY A 341 17.41 -21.60 -13.10
C GLY A 341 16.32 -20.92 -12.30
N LYS A 342 16.55 -20.80 -11.01
CA LYS A 342 15.58 -20.20 -10.06
C LYS A 342 16.27 -19.18 -9.16
N ILE A 343 15.51 -18.14 -8.77
CA ILE A 343 15.89 -17.23 -7.69
C ILE A 343 14.89 -17.40 -6.56
N MET A 344 15.37 -17.57 -5.34
CA MET A 344 14.57 -17.55 -4.11
C MET A 344 14.91 -16.31 -3.29
N THR A 345 13.90 -15.72 -2.64
CA THR A 345 14.09 -14.59 -1.72
C THR A 345 13.28 -14.81 -0.44
N GLY A 346 13.61 -14.11 0.62
CA GLY A 346 12.72 -13.93 1.76
C GLY A 346 11.58 -12.95 1.48
N CYS A 347 10.78 -12.69 2.50
CA CYS A 347 9.77 -11.64 2.50
C CYS A 347 10.41 -10.29 2.13
N TYR A 348 9.69 -9.38 1.48
CA TYR A 348 10.20 -8.11 0.94
C TYR A 348 11.27 -8.24 -0.16
N GLY A 349 11.47 -9.41 -0.73
CA GLY A 349 12.55 -9.66 -1.69
C GLY A 349 13.95 -9.71 -1.07
N MET A 350 14.04 -9.88 0.26
CA MET A 350 15.32 -9.89 0.96
C MET A 350 16.16 -11.12 0.61
N ASN A 351 17.48 -10.92 0.62
CA ASN A 351 18.48 -11.98 0.46
C ASN A 351 18.25 -12.84 -0.81
N PRO A 352 18.17 -12.25 -2.01
CA PRO A 352 18.00 -13.01 -3.25
C PRO A 352 19.14 -14.01 -3.42
N THR A 353 18.79 -15.26 -3.68
CA THR A 353 19.69 -16.42 -3.73
C THR A 353 19.35 -17.28 -4.94
N LEU A 354 20.36 -17.72 -5.70
CA LEU A 354 20.19 -18.71 -6.77
C LEU A 354 19.91 -20.08 -6.16
N LEU A 355 19.19 -20.91 -6.89
CA LEU A 355 19.02 -22.32 -6.55
C LEU A 355 19.66 -23.19 -7.63
N PRO A 356 20.47 -24.21 -7.24
CA PRO A 356 20.89 -24.55 -5.87
C PRO A 356 21.73 -23.45 -5.19
N VAL A 357 21.66 -23.36 -3.86
CA VAL A 357 22.35 -22.31 -3.09
C VAL A 357 23.87 -22.30 -3.31
N SER A 358 24.47 -23.45 -3.65
CA SER A 358 25.89 -23.57 -4.00
C SER A 358 26.32 -22.70 -5.17
N ASP A 359 25.38 -22.35 -6.06
CA ASP A 359 25.70 -21.54 -7.24
C ASP A 359 26.09 -20.11 -6.83
N MET A 360 25.71 -19.66 -5.63
CA MET A 360 26.13 -18.36 -5.09
C MET A 360 27.64 -18.25 -4.83
N GLU A 361 28.35 -19.36 -4.61
CA GLU A 361 29.77 -19.39 -4.32
C GLU A 361 30.63 -18.82 -5.50
N HIS A 362 30.14 -19.01 -6.72
CA HIS A 362 30.83 -18.59 -7.95
C HIS A 362 30.03 -17.54 -8.74
N PHE A 363 28.94 -17.03 -8.17
CA PHE A 363 28.07 -16.11 -8.85
C PHE A 363 28.64 -14.70 -8.93
N ASN A 364 28.95 -14.27 -10.14
CA ASN A 364 29.31 -12.89 -10.43
C ASN A 364 28.05 -12.05 -10.65
N GLN A 365 27.70 -11.27 -9.65
CA GLN A 365 26.51 -10.41 -9.75
C GLN A 365 26.60 -9.44 -10.91
N PRO A 366 25.52 -9.22 -11.68
CA PRO A 366 25.44 -8.19 -12.67
C PRO A 366 25.74 -6.81 -12.08
N LYS A 367 26.36 -5.93 -12.87
CA LYS A 367 26.59 -4.55 -12.45
C LYS A 367 25.26 -3.85 -12.19
N PRO A 368 25.14 -3.06 -11.10
CA PRO A 368 23.97 -2.24 -10.85
C PRO A 368 23.67 -1.28 -12.02
N THR A 369 22.46 -1.30 -12.53
CA THR A 369 21.98 -0.46 -13.64
C THR A 369 20.80 0.43 -13.24
N ILE A 370 20.09 0.07 -12.19
CA ILE A 370 18.93 0.78 -11.68
C ILE A 370 19.36 1.72 -10.54
N PRO A 371 19.00 3.02 -10.58
CA PRO A 371 19.33 3.95 -9.50
C PRO A 371 18.89 3.47 -8.13
N ARG A 372 19.74 3.61 -7.13
CA ARG A 372 19.46 3.25 -5.73
C ARG A 372 18.84 4.42 -4.97
N VAL A 373 17.91 4.12 -4.06
CA VAL A 373 17.41 5.11 -3.10
C VAL A 373 18.47 5.32 -2.01
N LYS A 374 18.71 6.56 -1.64
CA LYS A 374 19.66 6.89 -0.57
C LYS A 374 19.24 6.22 0.74
N GLY A 375 20.12 5.39 1.30
CA GLY A 375 19.84 4.60 2.50
C GLY A 375 19.07 3.30 2.26
N GLY A 376 18.81 2.92 1.00
CA GLY A 376 18.11 1.69 0.62
C GLY A 376 18.92 0.41 0.84
N ASN A 377 20.19 0.52 1.24
CA ASN A 377 21.06 -0.60 1.63
C ASN A 377 21.02 -0.92 3.14
N GLY A 378 20.20 -0.18 3.90
CA GLY A 378 20.05 -0.38 5.35
C GLY A 378 19.07 -1.49 5.71
N ASP A 379 18.89 -1.70 7.02
CA ASP A 379 17.84 -2.58 7.52
C ASP A 379 16.46 -1.93 7.40
N ILE A 380 15.52 -2.66 6.82
CA ILE A 380 14.14 -2.23 6.54
C ILE A 380 13.40 -1.72 7.79
N TRP A 381 13.79 -2.19 8.97
CA TRP A 381 13.12 -1.83 10.22
C TRP A 381 13.76 -0.65 10.95
N SER A 382 14.98 -0.27 10.60
CA SER A 382 15.74 0.79 11.26
C SER A 382 15.97 2.03 10.38
N THR A 383 15.79 1.94 9.06
CA THR A 383 15.98 3.06 8.14
C THR A 383 14.70 3.86 7.90
N ASN A 384 14.88 5.12 7.52
CA ASN A 384 13.82 6.02 7.04
C ASN A 384 13.92 6.30 5.53
N ALA A 385 14.69 5.49 4.80
CA ALA A 385 14.99 5.73 3.39
C ALA A 385 13.75 5.92 2.52
N HIS A 386 12.69 5.16 2.79
CA HIS A 386 11.46 5.19 2.02
C HIS A 386 10.69 6.50 2.19
N GLU A 387 10.51 6.98 3.42
CA GLU A 387 9.88 8.25 3.71
C GLU A 387 10.73 9.44 3.23
N GLN A 388 12.07 9.34 3.36
CA GLN A 388 12.98 10.40 2.91
C GLN A 388 13.05 10.51 1.38
N ASP A 389 12.88 9.42 0.64
CA ASP A 389 12.75 9.44 -0.82
C ASP A 389 11.51 10.22 -1.26
N TRP A 390 10.39 10.04 -0.58
CA TRP A 390 9.17 10.82 -0.83
C TRP A 390 9.35 12.31 -0.46
N ILE A 391 9.95 12.60 0.71
CA ILE A 391 10.23 13.99 1.13
C ILE A 391 11.12 14.70 0.10
N ARG A 392 12.14 14.02 -0.43
CA ARG A 392 12.97 14.53 -1.53
C ARG A 392 12.10 14.89 -2.73
N ALA A 393 11.25 13.97 -3.18
CA ALA A 393 10.37 14.20 -4.32
C ALA A 393 9.38 15.35 -4.10
N CYS A 394 8.88 15.55 -2.86
CA CYS A 394 8.01 16.68 -2.52
C CYS A 394 8.70 18.04 -2.67
N LYS A 395 10.03 18.11 -2.50
CA LYS A 395 10.82 19.34 -2.57
C LYS A 395 11.33 19.68 -3.98
N GLU A 396 11.09 18.79 -4.93
CA GLU A 396 11.46 19.00 -6.33
C GLU A 396 10.27 19.59 -7.12
N SER A 397 10.56 20.47 -8.08
CA SER A 397 9.51 21.03 -8.94
C SER A 397 8.89 19.93 -9.81
N PRO A 398 7.60 19.99 -10.12
CA PRO A 398 6.91 18.94 -10.90
C PRO A 398 7.57 18.63 -12.25
N GLU A 399 8.23 19.63 -12.86
CA GLU A 399 8.87 19.52 -14.18
C GLU A 399 10.20 18.76 -14.12
N ASN A 400 10.89 18.82 -12.99
CA ASN A 400 12.23 18.23 -12.80
C ASN A 400 12.23 17.11 -11.75
N ARG A 401 11.06 16.74 -11.24
CA ARG A 401 10.94 15.74 -10.17
C ARG A 401 11.41 14.36 -10.64
N THR A 402 12.34 13.80 -9.89
CA THR A 402 12.52 12.35 -9.88
C THR A 402 11.44 11.78 -8.98
N GLU A 403 10.51 11.04 -9.51
CA GLU A 403 9.43 10.47 -8.70
C GLU A 403 9.98 9.55 -7.61
N ALA A 404 9.26 9.49 -6.47
CA ALA A 404 9.60 8.56 -5.41
C ALA A 404 9.42 7.11 -5.88
N SER A 405 10.16 6.17 -5.29
CA SER A 405 10.29 4.80 -5.81
C SER A 405 8.95 4.07 -5.95
N SER A 406 8.03 4.24 -4.99
CA SER A 406 6.68 3.66 -5.01
C SER A 406 5.59 4.73 -5.23
N ASN A 407 5.84 5.68 -6.15
CA ASN A 407 4.85 6.69 -6.52
C ASN A 407 3.57 6.05 -7.09
N PHE A 408 2.46 6.79 -7.12
CA PHE A 408 1.17 6.21 -7.50
C PHE A 408 1.07 5.81 -8.98
N GLN A 409 1.98 6.24 -9.86
CA GLN A 409 2.05 5.72 -11.24
C GLN A 409 2.57 4.27 -11.27
N PHE A 410 3.37 3.88 -10.29
CA PHE A 410 3.82 2.51 -10.08
C PHE A 410 2.86 1.75 -9.15
N SER A 411 2.63 2.27 -7.95
CA SER A 411 1.91 1.55 -6.90
C SER A 411 0.40 1.47 -7.12
N GLY A 412 -0.20 2.37 -7.90
CA GLY A 412 -1.61 2.30 -8.24
C GLY A 412 -1.94 1.06 -9.07
N PRO A 413 -1.37 0.86 -10.27
CA PRO A 413 -1.56 -0.36 -11.06
C PRO A 413 -1.11 -1.63 -10.32
N PHE A 414 -0.06 -1.54 -9.53
CA PHE A 414 0.38 -2.64 -8.66
C PHE A 414 -0.69 -3.01 -7.62
N ASN A 415 -1.27 -2.04 -6.93
CA ASN A 415 -2.33 -2.27 -5.97
C ASN A 415 -3.62 -2.79 -6.63
N GLU A 416 -3.93 -2.37 -7.87
CA GLU A 416 -5.02 -2.97 -8.65
C GLU A 416 -4.85 -4.48 -8.81
N MET A 417 -3.63 -4.94 -9.12
CA MET A 417 -3.30 -6.38 -9.19
C MET A 417 -3.51 -7.08 -7.84
N VAL A 418 -3.03 -6.47 -6.75
CA VAL A 418 -3.18 -7.03 -5.39
C VAL A 418 -4.66 -7.20 -5.03
N VAL A 419 -5.46 -6.14 -5.21
CA VAL A 419 -6.90 -6.18 -4.90
C VAL A 419 -7.66 -7.10 -5.85
N MET A 420 -7.19 -7.30 -7.09
CA MET A 420 -7.74 -8.28 -8.02
C MET A 420 -7.75 -9.70 -7.40
N GLY A 421 -6.69 -10.09 -6.71
CA GLY A 421 -6.64 -11.37 -6.01
C GLY A 421 -7.69 -11.48 -4.90
N VAL A 422 -7.93 -10.37 -4.18
CA VAL A 422 -9.02 -10.29 -3.19
C VAL A 422 -10.37 -10.53 -3.86
N LEU A 423 -10.61 -9.91 -5.02
CA LEU A 423 -11.85 -10.12 -5.80
C LEU A 423 -11.99 -11.58 -6.25
N ALA A 424 -10.91 -12.20 -6.72
CA ALA A 424 -10.93 -13.60 -7.14
C ALA A 424 -11.34 -14.54 -6.00
N VAL A 425 -10.86 -14.30 -4.78
CA VAL A 425 -11.24 -15.06 -3.59
C VAL A 425 -12.70 -14.81 -3.21
N ARG A 426 -13.15 -13.57 -3.19
CA ARG A 426 -14.54 -13.23 -2.88
C ARG A 426 -15.52 -13.80 -3.91
N LEU A 427 -15.10 -13.92 -5.17
CA LEU A 427 -15.87 -14.50 -6.27
C LEU A 427 -15.68 -16.01 -6.43
N SER A 428 -14.85 -16.67 -5.62
CA SER A 428 -14.58 -18.11 -5.73
C SER A 428 -15.84 -18.99 -5.61
N GLY A 429 -16.86 -18.51 -4.88
CA GLY A 429 -18.16 -19.16 -4.81
C GLY A 429 -19.00 -19.16 -6.10
N LEU A 430 -18.51 -18.47 -7.18
CA LEU A 430 -19.22 -18.39 -8.46
C LEU A 430 -19.40 -19.73 -9.14
N GLN A 431 -18.60 -20.73 -8.74
CA GLN A 431 -18.60 -21.86 -9.57
C GLN A 431 -18.65 -23.18 -8.87
N GLY A 432 -18.57 -23.23 -7.61
CA GLY A 432 -18.24 -24.53 -7.07
C GLY A 432 -17.10 -25.24 -7.82
N LEU A 433 -16.40 -24.60 -8.76
CA LEU A 433 -15.56 -25.22 -9.79
C LEU A 433 -14.46 -24.27 -10.31
N HIS A 434 -13.82 -23.44 -9.51
CA HIS A 434 -12.66 -22.65 -9.93
C HIS A 434 -12.79 -21.98 -11.30
N ARG A 435 -13.75 -21.09 -11.48
CA ARG A 435 -13.87 -20.37 -12.76
C ARG A 435 -12.68 -19.40 -12.90
N GLU A 436 -11.92 -19.54 -13.96
CA GLU A 436 -10.95 -18.55 -14.35
C GLU A 436 -11.66 -17.26 -14.75
N LEU A 437 -11.47 -16.21 -13.97
CA LEU A 437 -12.09 -14.91 -14.20
C LEU A 437 -11.25 -14.11 -15.20
N GLN A 438 -11.83 -13.77 -16.35
CA GLN A 438 -11.17 -12.98 -17.39
C GLN A 438 -11.29 -11.50 -17.10
N TRP A 439 -10.18 -10.76 -17.14
CA TRP A 439 -10.13 -9.36 -16.75
C TRP A 439 -9.82 -8.41 -17.91
N ASP A 440 -10.65 -7.39 -18.07
CA ASP A 440 -10.41 -6.22 -18.90
C ASP A 440 -9.84 -5.10 -18.02
N GLY A 441 -8.51 -5.00 -17.97
CA GLY A 441 -7.81 -4.06 -17.10
C GLY A 441 -8.06 -2.59 -17.47
N GLU A 442 -8.28 -2.27 -18.74
CA GLU A 442 -8.54 -0.90 -19.15
C GLU A 442 -9.89 -0.40 -18.63
N ASN A 443 -10.91 -1.25 -18.69
CA ASN A 443 -12.28 -0.92 -18.29
C ASN A 443 -12.63 -1.35 -16.87
N MET A 444 -11.68 -1.94 -16.12
CA MET A 444 -11.87 -2.42 -14.74
C MET A 444 -13.10 -3.33 -14.58
N ARG A 445 -13.20 -4.38 -15.40
CA ARG A 445 -14.34 -5.29 -15.36
C ARG A 445 -13.96 -6.73 -15.68
N PHE A 446 -14.71 -7.65 -15.11
CA PHE A 446 -14.69 -9.04 -15.57
C PHE A 446 -15.51 -9.20 -16.83
N THR A 447 -14.99 -9.93 -17.82
CA THR A 447 -15.63 -10.08 -19.13
C THR A 447 -16.46 -11.37 -19.25
N ASN A 448 -16.27 -12.31 -18.33
CA ASN A 448 -16.91 -13.62 -18.35
C ASN A 448 -17.83 -13.88 -17.14
N ILE A 449 -18.29 -12.84 -16.45
CA ILE A 449 -19.39 -12.92 -15.49
C ILE A 449 -20.67 -12.46 -16.18
N SER A 450 -21.61 -13.40 -16.34
CA SER A 450 -22.92 -13.10 -16.94
C SER A 450 -23.82 -12.32 -15.94
N PRO A 451 -24.69 -11.43 -16.41
CA PRO A 451 -25.72 -10.79 -15.57
C PRO A 451 -26.64 -11.78 -14.84
N ASN A 452 -26.74 -13.01 -15.33
CA ASN A 452 -27.57 -14.07 -14.72
C ASN A 452 -26.78 -15.00 -13.80
N ASP A 453 -25.45 -14.85 -13.71
CA ASP A 453 -24.62 -15.68 -12.81
C ASP A 453 -25.00 -15.42 -11.35
N LYS A 454 -25.10 -16.50 -10.60
CA LYS A 454 -25.36 -16.48 -9.16
C LYS A 454 -24.14 -16.93 -8.39
N ILE A 455 -23.88 -16.24 -7.26
CA ILE A 455 -22.83 -16.61 -6.33
C ILE A 455 -23.47 -17.05 -5.01
N LYS A 456 -23.04 -18.21 -4.51
CA LYS A 456 -23.43 -18.71 -3.18
C LYS A 456 -22.35 -18.32 -2.17
N ILE A 457 -22.77 -17.59 -1.14
CA ILE A 457 -21.86 -17.13 -0.08
C ILE A 457 -22.42 -17.58 1.27
N VAL A 458 -21.52 -18.02 2.15
CA VAL A 458 -21.90 -18.42 3.52
C VAL A 458 -22.32 -17.19 4.33
N THR A 459 -23.49 -17.30 4.94
CA THR A 459 -24.07 -16.25 5.80
C THR A 459 -24.18 -16.65 7.26
N VAL A 460 -24.19 -17.96 7.54
CA VAL A 460 -24.11 -18.56 8.85
C VAL A 460 -23.19 -19.77 8.78
N ASP A 461 -22.29 -19.89 9.72
CA ASP A 461 -21.44 -21.07 9.91
C ASP A 461 -21.24 -21.27 11.42
N ASP A 462 -22.05 -22.14 12.02
CA ASP A 462 -22.06 -22.42 13.45
C ASP A 462 -21.94 -23.92 13.71
N PHE A 463 -21.23 -24.26 14.76
CA PHE A 463 -21.07 -25.63 15.23
C PHE A 463 -21.30 -25.69 16.74
N LYS A 464 -22.15 -26.60 17.16
CA LYS A 464 -22.46 -26.85 18.59
C LYS A 464 -22.46 -28.34 18.86
N VAL A 465 -22.13 -28.70 20.06
CA VAL A 465 -22.36 -30.05 20.59
C VAL A 465 -23.49 -29.95 21.59
N ILE A 466 -24.59 -30.64 21.33
CA ILE A 466 -25.78 -30.67 22.21
C ILE A 466 -25.99 -32.12 22.62
N ASP A 467 -25.95 -32.40 23.92
CA ASP A 467 -26.09 -33.74 24.50
C ASP A 467 -25.14 -34.78 23.90
N GLY A 468 -23.94 -34.36 23.54
CA GLY A 468 -22.91 -35.20 22.90
C GLY A 468 -23.01 -35.30 21.39
N ASP A 469 -24.07 -34.80 20.77
CA ASP A 469 -24.27 -34.83 19.32
C ASP A 469 -23.77 -33.56 18.62
N PRO A 470 -22.98 -33.67 17.52
CA PRO A 470 -22.58 -32.51 16.75
C PRO A 470 -23.77 -31.94 15.96
N ARG A 471 -23.92 -30.62 16.02
CA ARG A 471 -24.90 -29.86 15.26
C ARG A 471 -24.20 -28.83 14.42
N PHE A 472 -24.41 -28.91 13.09
CA PHE A 472 -23.87 -27.99 12.11
C PHE A 472 -25.02 -27.11 11.61
N ASP A 473 -24.86 -25.78 11.68
CA ASP A 473 -25.77 -24.83 11.05
C ASP A 473 -24.95 -24.00 10.03
N ARG A 474 -24.90 -24.48 8.77
CA ARG A 474 -24.27 -23.75 7.69
C ARG A 474 -25.32 -23.34 6.68
N ARG A 475 -25.46 -22.03 6.47
CA ARG A 475 -26.43 -21.44 5.57
C ARG A 475 -25.73 -20.63 4.50
N PHE A 476 -26.27 -20.69 3.29
CA PHE A 476 -25.82 -19.93 2.14
C PHE A 476 -26.92 -18.98 1.70
N ALA A 477 -26.55 -17.80 1.21
CA ALA A 477 -27.42 -16.94 0.42
C ALA A 477 -26.90 -16.86 -1.02
N GLU A 478 -27.84 -16.69 -1.95
CA GLU A 478 -27.52 -16.46 -3.37
C GLU A 478 -27.60 -14.97 -3.67
N PHE A 479 -26.58 -14.47 -4.39
CA PHE A 479 -26.48 -13.09 -4.83
C PHE A 479 -26.26 -13.06 -6.33
N ASN A 480 -26.58 -11.94 -6.99
CA ASN A 480 -26.17 -11.69 -8.36
C ASN A 480 -24.66 -11.47 -8.42
N ALA A 481 -23.94 -12.31 -9.16
CA ALA A 481 -22.49 -12.28 -9.20
C ALA A 481 -21.92 -11.01 -9.88
N ALA A 482 -22.60 -10.52 -10.93
CA ALA A 482 -22.17 -9.31 -11.62
C ALA A 482 -22.34 -8.06 -10.75
N GLU A 483 -23.46 -7.96 -10.01
CA GLU A 483 -23.70 -6.86 -9.09
C GLU A 483 -22.67 -6.85 -7.94
N MET A 484 -22.40 -8.03 -7.35
CA MET A 484 -21.41 -8.16 -6.30
C MET A 484 -19.99 -7.84 -6.81
N ALA A 485 -19.62 -8.32 -7.99
CA ALA A 485 -18.33 -8.01 -8.60
C ALA A 485 -18.17 -6.50 -8.83
N ASN A 486 -19.18 -5.83 -9.36
CA ASN A 486 -19.16 -4.38 -9.60
C ASN A 486 -19.05 -3.59 -8.28
N GLU A 487 -19.80 -3.98 -7.24
CA GLU A 487 -19.71 -3.36 -5.91
C GLU A 487 -18.31 -3.53 -5.31
N TRP A 488 -17.65 -4.68 -5.48
CA TRP A 488 -16.31 -4.91 -4.93
C TRP A 488 -15.19 -4.29 -5.78
N ILE A 489 -15.42 -4.08 -7.08
CA ILE A 489 -14.51 -3.30 -7.95
C ILE A 489 -14.57 -1.82 -7.58
N LYS A 490 -15.78 -1.31 -7.27
CA LYS A 490 -16.01 0.08 -6.90
C LYS A 490 -17.00 0.14 -5.73
N HIS A 491 -16.46 0.27 -4.52
CA HIS A 491 -17.29 0.36 -3.32
C HIS A 491 -18.21 1.56 -3.30
N THR A 492 -19.44 1.34 -2.86
CA THR A 492 -20.40 2.40 -2.54
C THR A 492 -19.95 3.13 -1.27
N TYR A 493 -19.78 4.44 -1.37
CA TYR A 493 -19.43 5.30 -0.25
C TYR A 493 -20.68 5.75 0.50
N ASN A 494 -20.69 5.55 1.81
CA ASN A 494 -21.82 5.83 2.70
C ASN A 494 -21.53 7.01 3.64
N ASN A 495 -22.49 7.36 4.50
CA ASN A 495 -22.33 8.26 5.65
C ASN A 495 -21.87 9.69 5.28
N GLY A 496 -22.22 10.17 4.09
CA GLY A 496 -21.80 11.48 3.61
C GLY A 496 -20.36 11.57 3.12
N PHE A 497 -19.65 10.42 3.01
CA PHE A 497 -18.36 10.35 2.32
C PHE A 497 -18.58 10.16 0.82
N SER A 498 -17.65 10.67 0.03
CA SER A 498 -17.66 10.52 -1.44
C SER A 498 -16.25 10.60 -1.98
N LEU A 499 -16.07 10.06 -3.17
CA LEU A 499 -14.84 10.23 -3.95
C LEU A 499 -15.05 11.34 -4.99
N PRO A 500 -14.00 12.09 -5.38
CA PRO A 500 -14.07 12.96 -6.54
C PRO A 500 -14.23 12.15 -7.82
N ASP A 501 -14.67 12.81 -8.89
CA ASP A 501 -14.76 12.18 -10.19
C ASP A 501 -13.40 11.74 -10.70
N MET A 502 -13.38 10.59 -11.37
CA MET A 502 -12.18 10.08 -12.01
C MET A 502 -11.77 10.99 -13.18
N PRO A 503 -10.54 11.51 -13.20
CA PRO A 503 -10.05 12.27 -14.35
C PRO A 503 -10.11 11.44 -15.64
N ARG A 504 -10.44 12.09 -16.76
CA ARG A 504 -10.45 11.48 -18.09
C ARG A 504 -9.05 11.08 -18.56
#